data_a6a6b5ba3d7ed67f3b8daf29f75eee2e
#
_entry.id   a6a6b5ba3d7ed67f3b8daf29f75eee2e
#
_cell.length_a   1.000
_cell.length_b   1.000
_cell.length_c   1.000
_cell.angle_alpha   90.00
_cell.angle_beta   90.00
_cell.angle_gamma   90.00
#
_symmetry.space_group_name_H-M   'P 1'
#
loop_
_entity.id
_entity.type
_entity.pdbx_description
1 polymer ?
#
loop_
_entity_poly.entity_id
_entity_poly.type
_entity_poly.pdbx_seq_one_letter_code
_entity_poly.pdbx_strand_id
1 'polypeptide(L)'
;YNMSISDVTVPNDLDSLWMPFTDNRSFKKQPRLFSQADGMYYFTPDGRKVLDGTSGLWCVNAGHRRKPIIEAVSKQVEKLDYAPGFQVGHPLSFEFASRLTGMVKEYSHVMFTNSGSESVDTALKIALAYQRNIGQGNRTRFVGRERGYHGVGFGGISVGGISPNRKMFGNMLTGIEHLKHTHNIEHNACVKGQPEWGAHLADD
;
A
#
# COMPACT_ATOMS: atom_id res chain seq x y z
N TYR A 1 29.87 -0.60 -6.15
CA TYR A 1 29.77 0.78 -6.62
C TYR A 1 29.66 1.68 -5.39
N ASN A 2 30.79 2.30 -5.02
CA ASN A 2 30.80 3.40 -4.05
C ASN A 2 30.52 4.69 -4.84
N MET A 3 29.27 5.06 -5.04
CA MET A 3 28.97 6.45 -5.41
C MET A 3 29.33 7.33 -4.22
N SER A 4 30.22 8.29 -4.42
CA SER A 4 30.49 9.32 -3.43
C SER A 4 29.23 10.23 -3.30
N ILE A 5 28.98 10.76 -2.13
CA ILE A 5 27.86 11.69 -1.89
C ILE A 5 27.96 12.92 -2.82
N SER A 6 29.15 13.25 -3.29
CA SER A 6 29.42 14.37 -4.22
C SER A 6 28.87 14.17 -5.65
N ASP A 7 28.48 12.94 -6.02
CA ASP A 7 28.05 12.65 -7.39
C ASP A 7 26.53 12.78 -7.59
N VAL A 8 25.78 13.13 -6.55
CA VAL A 8 24.33 13.32 -6.62
C VAL A 8 24.01 14.81 -6.77
N THR A 9 23.75 15.21 -7.99
CA THR A 9 23.21 16.56 -8.28
C THR A 9 21.70 16.57 -8.01
N VAL A 10 21.23 17.55 -7.24
CA VAL A 10 19.79 17.85 -7.17
C VAL A 10 19.37 18.37 -8.54
N PRO A 11 18.34 17.81 -9.18
CA PRO A 11 17.84 18.33 -10.43
C PRO A 11 17.51 19.82 -10.31
N ASN A 12 17.91 20.63 -11.26
CA ASN A 12 17.62 22.07 -11.31
C ASN A 12 16.14 22.37 -11.57
N ASP A 13 15.43 21.42 -12.15
CA ASP A 13 14.01 21.50 -12.48
C ASP A 13 13.27 20.32 -11.85
N LEU A 14 12.35 20.61 -10.96
CA LEU A 14 11.50 19.63 -10.29
C LEU A 14 10.06 19.64 -10.84
N ASP A 15 9.77 20.41 -11.87
CA ASP A 15 8.40 20.71 -12.30
C ASP A 15 7.72 19.54 -13.00
N SER A 16 8.47 18.71 -13.71
CA SER A 16 7.93 17.59 -14.48
C SER A 16 7.28 16.49 -13.63
N LEU A 17 7.67 16.33 -12.37
CA LEU A 17 7.13 15.29 -11.50
C LEU A 17 5.94 15.81 -10.68
N TRP A 18 4.79 15.21 -10.90
CA TRP A 18 3.62 15.40 -10.03
C TRP A 18 3.63 14.34 -8.93
N MET A 19 4.00 14.73 -7.73
CA MET A 19 4.04 13.83 -6.58
C MET A 19 2.62 13.64 -6.00
N PRO A 20 2.18 12.39 -5.76
CA PRO A 20 0.90 12.11 -5.13
C PRO A 20 0.91 12.53 -3.64
N PHE A 21 -0.25 12.84 -3.10
CA PHE A 21 -0.45 13.22 -1.69
C PHE A 21 0.50 14.30 -1.17
N THR A 22 0.94 15.18 -2.04
CA THR A 22 1.95 16.19 -1.73
C THR A 22 1.47 17.56 -2.20
N ASP A 23 1.65 18.59 -1.38
CA ASP A 23 1.61 19.98 -1.86
C ASP A 23 2.85 20.23 -2.72
N ASN A 24 2.71 19.99 -4.03
CA ASN A 24 3.83 20.05 -4.98
C ASN A 24 4.48 21.43 -5.06
N ARG A 25 3.68 22.50 -4.98
CA ARG A 25 4.21 23.87 -5.05
C ARG A 25 5.09 24.19 -3.84
N SER A 26 4.65 23.80 -2.67
CA SER A 26 5.41 23.99 -1.43
C SER A 26 6.64 23.09 -1.40
N PHE A 27 6.49 21.82 -1.77
CA PHE A 27 7.59 20.87 -1.81
C PHE A 27 8.72 21.33 -2.75
N LYS A 28 8.38 21.80 -3.97
CA LYS A 28 9.36 22.22 -4.97
C LYS A 28 10.16 23.47 -4.58
N LYS A 29 9.59 24.33 -3.73
CA LYS A 29 10.32 25.49 -3.17
C LYS A 29 11.37 25.07 -2.12
N GLN A 30 11.12 24.01 -1.39
CA GLN A 30 12.01 23.47 -0.36
C GLN A 30 11.99 21.94 -0.38
N PRO A 31 12.61 21.32 -1.40
CA PRO A 31 12.52 19.88 -1.62
C PRO A 31 13.25 19.09 -0.53
N ARG A 32 12.59 18.05 -0.04
CA ARG A 32 13.19 17.06 0.86
C ARG A 32 13.55 15.84 0.03
N LEU A 33 14.79 15.77 -0.43
CA LEU A 33 15.28 14.68 -1.28
C LEU A 33 16.16 13.73 -0.49
N PHE A 34 16.08 12.45 -0.82
CA PHE A 34 16.99 11.41 -0.36
C PHE A 34 17.76 10.86 -1.57
N SER A 35 19.06 10.81 -1.44
CA SER A 35 19.97 10.34 -2.49
C SER A 35 20.51 8.93 -2.23
N GLN A 36 20.57 8.53 -0.96
CA GLN A 36 21.07 7.24 -0.52
C GLN A 36 20.26 6.72 0.66
N ALA A 37 20.39 5.42 0.92
CA ALA A 37 19.86 4.80 2.12
C ALA A 37 20.77 3.66 2.57
N ASP A 38 20.79 3.36 3.87
CA ASP A 38 21.48 2.20 4.43
C ASP A 38 20.90 1.80 5.79
N GLY A 39 20.62 0.53 5.98
CA GLY A 39 20.03 0.02 7.22
C GLY A 39 18.69 0.69 7.54
N MET A 40 18.66 1.52 8.56
CA MET A 40 17.46 2.25 8.98
C MET A 40 17.51 3.76 8.62
N TYR A 41 18.39 4.17 7.73
CA TYR A 41 18.62 5.58 7.48
C TYR A 41 18.58 5.92 6.00
N TYR A 42 18.01 7.08 5.71
CA TYR A 42 18.21 7.82 4.48
C TYR A 42 19.35 8.84 4.61
N PHE A 43 19.90 9.26 3.49
CA PHE A 43 20.86 10.35 3.41
C PHE A 43 20.40 11.36 2.36
N THR A 44 20.42 12.62 2.75
CA THR A 44 20.12 13.73 1.85
C THR A 44 21.30 13.99 0.89
N PRO A 45 21.11 14.73 -0.22
CA PRO A 45 22.21 15.06 -1.14
C PRO A 45 23.39 15.78 -0.48
N ASP A 46 23.15 16.56 0.57
CA ASP A 46 24.16 17.22 1.40
C ASP A 46 24.79 16.31 2.48
N GLY A 47 24.43 15.02 2.49
CA GLY A 47 25.02 14.02 3.39
C GLY A 47 24.39 13.94 4.78
N ARG A 48 23.34 14.68 5.09
CA ARG A 48 22.65 14.60 6.37
C ARG A 48 21.95 13.25 6.53
N LYS A 49 22.17 12.60 7.65
CA LYS A 49 21.57 11.32 8.02
C LYS A 49 20.18 11.52 8.63
N VAL A 50 19.18 10.83 8.10
CA VAL A 50 17.76 10.90 8.52
C VAL A 50 17.25 9.52 8.87
N LEU A 51 16.75 9.31 10.09
CA LEU A 51 16.15 8.05 10.49
C LEU A 51 14.85 7.80 9.71
N ASP A 52 14.74 6.61 9.12
CA ASP A 52 13.51 6.12 8.49
C ASP A 52 12.62 5.43 9.52
N GLY A 53 11.78 6.19 10.20
CA GLY A 53 10.84 5.68 11.22
C GLY A 53 9.62 4.95 10.64
N THR A 54 9.47 4.88 9.32
CA THR A 54 8.29 4.31 8.64
C THR A 54 8.64 3.15 7.71
N SER A 55 9.89 2.70 7.68
CA SER A 55 10.37 1.65 6.77
C SER A 55 10.02 1.92 5.30
N GLY A 56 10.27 3.16 4.83
CA GLY A 56 9.92 3.59 3.48
C GLY A 56 8.42 3.48 3.19
N LEU A 57 7.58 3.82 4.15
CA LEU A 57 6.13 3.62 4.14
C LEU A 57 5.76 2.14 3.98
N TRP A 58 6.33 1.30 4.87
CA TRP A 58 6.13 -0.17 4.99
C TRP A 58 6.72 -1.02 3.84
N CYS A 59 7.57 -0.44 3.02
CA CYS A 59 8.12 -1.14 1.85
C CYS A 59 9.50 -1.77 2.09
N VAL A 60 10.23 -1.32 3.12
CA VAL A 60 11.60 -1.77 3.43
C VAL A 60 11.74 -2.29 4.86
N ASN A 61 10.82 -3.12 5.29
CA ASN A 61 10.76 -3.65 6.66
C ASN A 61 12.02 -4.43 7.08
N ALA A 62 12.74 -5.00 6.13
CA ALA A 62 14.02 -5.66 6.39
C ALA A 62 15.20 -4.68 6.55
N GLY A 63 14.98 -3.38 6.32
CA GLY A 63 15.99 -2.35 6.24
C GLY A 63 16.49 -2.12 4.81
N HIS A 64 17.03 -0.92 4.58
CA HIS A 64 17.54 -0.49 3.28
C HIS A 64 18.80 -1.26 2.88
N ARG A 65 18.96 -1.52 1.60
CA ARG A 65 20.17 -2.07 0.98
C ARG A 65 20.67 -3.37 1.62
N ARG A 66 19.78 -4.22 2.08
CA ARG A 66 20.16 -5.54 2.63
C ARG A 66 20.89 -6.34 1.56
N LYS A 67 22.16 -6.63 1.82
CA LYS A 67 23.05 -7.28 0.87
C LYS A 67 22.50 -8.60 0.30
N PRO A 68 21.94 -9.53 1.11
CA PRO A 68 21.36 -10.76 0.57
C PRO A 68 20.20 -10.52 -0.39
N ILE A 69 19.40 -9.46 -0.17
CA ILE A 69 18.28 -9.10 -1.05
C ILE A 69 18.80 -8.54 -2.36
N ILE A 70 19.77 -7.63 -2.33
CA ILE A 70 20.40 -7.06 -3.53
C ILE A 70 21.00 -8.18 -4.40
N GLU A 71 21.76 -9.10 -3.80
CA GLU A 71 22.40 -10.22 -4.49
C GLU A 71 21.36 -11.15 -5.15
N ALA A 72 20.28 -11.47 -4.42
CA ALA A 72 19.21 -12.32 -4.93
C ALA A 72 18.47 -11.68 -6.11
N VAL A 73 18.15 -10.37 -6.02
CA VAL A 73 17.49 -9.61 -7.09
C VAL A 73 18.40 -9.52 -8.31
N SER A 74 19.67 -9.11 -8.15
CA SER A 74 20.63 -9.00 -9.25
C SER A 74 20.80 -10.32 -10.00
N LYS A 75 21.01 -11.41 -9.26
CA LYS A 75 21.15 -12.75 -9.85
C LYS A 75 19.89 -13.20 -10.61
N GLN A 76 18.72 -12.84 -10.11
CA GLN A 76 17.47 -13.21 -10.78
C GLN A 76 17.25 -12.41 -12.05
N VAL A 77 17.52 -11.10 -12.03
CA VAL A 77 17.39 -10.23 -13.22
C VAL A 77 18.35 -10.69 -14.33
N GLU A 78 19.58 -11.09 -13.99
CA GLU A 78 20.53 -11.65 -14.95
C GLU A 78 20.04 -12.95 -15.60
N LYS A 79 19.25 -13.75 -14.86
CA LYS A 79 18.75 -15.05 -15.33
C LYS A 79 17.45 -14.92 -16.11
N LEU A 80 16.49 -14.21 -15.57
CA LEU A 80 15.17 -13.97 -16.14
C LEU A 80 14.57 -12.75 -15.43
N ASP A 81 14.51 -11.66 -16.14
CA ASP A 81 14.01 -10.37 -15.68
C ASP A 81 12.47 -10.31 -15.67
N TYR A 82 11.83 -10.88 -16.69
CA TYR A 82 10.39 -10.84 -16.86
C TYR A 82 9.85 -12.08 -17.56
N ALA A 83 8.69 -12.55 -17.10
CA ALA A 83 7.83 -13.48 -17.83
C ALA A 83 6.36 -13.04 -17.61
N PRO A 84 5.55 -12.94 -18.69
CA PRO A 84 4.16 -12.53 -18.56
C PRO A 84 3.37 -13.57 -17.74
N GLY A 85 2.43 -13.11 -16.94
CA GLY A 85 1.55 -13.96 -16.13
C GLY A 85 0.33 -14.50 -16.90
N PHE A 86 0.35 -14.46 -18.23
CA PHE A 86 -0.76 -14.90 -19.10
C PHE A 86 -0.34 -16.12 -19.90
N GLN A 87 -0.90 -17.30 -19.56
CA GLN A 87 -0.66 -18.60 -20.22
C GLN A 87 0.79 -19.12 -20.12
N VAL A 88 1.71 -18.31 -19.65
CA VAL A 88 3.08 -18.68 -19.28
C VAL A 88 3.36 -18.15 -17.87
N GLY A 89 4.42 -18.59 -17.24
CA GLY A 89 4.68 -18.17 -15.86
C GLY A 89 6.16 -18.25 -15.47
N HIS A 90 6.48 -17.59 -14.37
CA HIS A 90 7.78 -17.61 -13.75
C HIS A 90 7.78 -18.63 -12.61
N PRO A 91 8.74 -19.58 -12.52
CA PRO A 91 8.77 -20.59 -11.46
C PRO A 91 8.73 -20.02 -10.05
N LEU A 92 9.43 -18.89 -9.80
CA LEU A 92 9.46 -18.25 -8.48
C LEU A 92 8.09 -17.75 -8.02
N SER A 93 7.19 -17.40 -8.93
CA SER A 93 5.82 -16.98 -8.57
C SER A 93 5.06 -18.13 -7.90
N PHE A 94 5.17 -19.34 -8.45
CA PHE A 94 4.53 -20.53 -7.89
C PHE A 94 5.17 -20.95 -6.57
N GLU A 95 6.51 -20.90 -6.49
CA GLU A 95 7.22 -21.19 -5.24
C GLU A 95 6.81 -20.21 -4.14
N PHE A 96 6.78 -18.92 -4.45
CA PHE A 96 6.40 -17.88 -3.48
C PHE A 96 4.93 -18.01 -3.06
N ALA A 97 4.02 -18.29 -3.99
CA ALA A 97 2.61 -18.56 -3.66
C ALA A 97 2.48 -19.77 -2.72
N SER A 98 3.20 -20.85 -2.98
CA SER A 98 3.20 -22.04 -2.11
C SER A 98 3.73 -21.74 -0.70
N ARG A 99 4.76 -20.90 -0.59
CA ARG A 99 5.28 -20.47 0.72
C ARG A 99 4.25 -19.64 1.49
N LEU A 100 3.57 -18.70 0.82
CA LEU A 100 2.55 -17.87 1.45
C LEU A 100 1.36 -18.69 1.94
N THR A 101 0.81 -19.59 1.13
CA THR A 101 -0.29 -20.47 1.54
C THR A 101 0.12 -21.45 2.64
N GLY A 102 1.39 -21.84 2.68
CA GLY A 102 1.94 -22.64 3.79
C GLY A 102 2.00 -21.88 5.12
N MET A 103 2.14 -20.56 5.08
CA MET A 103 2.16 -19.70 6.28
C MET A 103 0.75 -19.33 6.76
N VAL A 104 -0.21 -19.17 5.85
CA VAL A 104 -1.59 -18.75 6.14
C VAL A 104 -2.52 -19.82 5.58
N LYS A 105 -2.76 -20.85 6.37
CA LYS A 105 -3.46 -22.08 5.95
C LYS A 105 -4.94 -21.89 5.59
N GLU A 106 -5.53 -20.77 6.00
CA GLU A 106 -6.89 -20.39 5.68
C GLU A 106 -7.10 -20.03 4.20
N TYR A 107 -6.00 -19.75 3.50
CA TYR A 107 -6.05 -19.40 2.07
C TYR A 107 -5.36 -20.46 1.23
N SER A 108 -6.04 -20.92 0.20
CA SER A 108 -5.56 -21.95 -0.71
C SER A 108 -4.87 -21.41 -1.98
N HIS A 109 -5.08 -20.16 -2.32
CA HIS A 109 -4.58 -19.54 -3.54
C HIS A 109 -4.07 -18.13 -3.29
N VAL A 110 -3.13 -17.70 -4.13
CA VAL A 110 -2.55 -16.35 -4.13
C VAL A 110 -2.68 -15.74 -5.51
N MET A 111 -3.12 -14.49 -5.56
CA MET A 111 -3.06 -13.67 -6.76
C MET A 111 -2.13 -12.49 -6.48
N PHE A 112 -1.09 -12.33 -7.29
CA PHE A 112 -0.17 -11.20 -7.20
C PHE A 112 -0.66 -10.02 -8.01
N THR A 113 -0.47 -8.83 -7.48
CA THR A 113 -0.80 -7.55 -8.12
C THR A 113 0.37 -6.58 -7.96
N ASN A 114 0.37 -5.47 -8.69
CA ASN A 114 1.45 -4.49 -8.64
C ASN A 114 1.32 -3.49 -7.49
N SER A 115 0.16 -3.39 -6.86
CA SER A 115 -0.08 -2.47 -5.75
C SER A 115 -1.22 -2.94 -4.85
N GLY A 116 -1.26 -2.42 -3.61
CA GLY A 116 -2.40 -2.64 -2.71
C GLY A 116 -3.71 -2.08 -3.27
N SER A 117 -3.66 -0.98 -4.01
CA SER A 117 -4.84 -0.41 -4.69
C SER A 117 -5.43 -1.38 -5.70
N GLU A 118 -4.59 -1.98 -6.54
CA GLU A 118 -5.01 -3.01 -7.51
C GLU A 118 -5.53 -4.26 -6.80
N SER A 119 -4.90 -4.66 -5.70
CA SER A 119 -5.36 -5.79 -4.88
C SER A 119 -6.77 -5.56 -4.35
N VAL A 120 -7.05 -4.39 -3.80
CA VAL A 120 -8.38 -4.06 -3.26
C VAL A 120 -9.42 -4.00 -4.38
N ASP A 121 -9.17 -3.31 -5.48
CA ASP A 121 -10.11 -3.23 -6.60
C ASP A 121 -10.41 -4.63 -7.18
N THR A 122 -9.42 -5.50 -7.23
CA THR A 122 -9.59 -6.89 -7.65
C THR A 122 -10.40 -7.70 -6.63
N ALA A 123 -10.13 -7.54 -5.33
CA ALA A 123 -10.87 -8.23 -4.28
C ALA A 123 -12.36 -7.85 -4.28
N LEU A 124 -12.70 -6.58 -4.48
CA LEU A 124 -14.09 -6.13 -4.62
C LEU A 124 -14.80 -6.81 -5.80
N LYS A 125 -14.12 -6.92 -6.95
CA LYS A 125 -14.67 -7.63 -8.13
C LYS A 125 -14.85 -9.13 -7.86
N ILE A 126 -13.89 -9.76 -7.19
CA ILE A 126 -13.97 -11.18 -6.82
C ILE A 126 -15.15 -11.41 -5.87
N ALA A 127 -15.35 -10.53 -4.88
CA ALA A 127 -16.49 -10.61 -3.96
C ALA A 127 -17.83 -10.56 -4.70
N LEU A 128 -17.99 -9.66 -5.66
CA LEU A 128 -19.21 -9.59 -6.49
C LEU A 128 -19.39 -10.85 -7.34
N ALA A 129 -18.33 -11.34 -7.97
CA ALA A 129 -18.37 -12.56 -8.79
C ALA A 129 -18.71 -13.79 -7.93
N TYR A 130 -18.13 -13.90 -6.74
CA TYR A 130 -18.44 -14.96 -5.78
C TYR A 130 -19.92 -14.95 -5.40
N GLN A 131 -20.46 -13.79 -4.98
CA GLN A 131 -21.86 -13.69 -4.60
C GLN A 131 -22.79 -14.07 -5.75
N ARG A 132 -22.47 -13.68 -6.97
CA ARG A 132 -23.23 -14.10 -8.17
C ARG A 132 -23.19 -15.61 -8.38
N ASN A 133 -22.03 -16.22 -8.26
CA ASN A 133 -21.84 -17.67 -8.50
C ASN A 133 -22.57 -18.54 -7.47
N ILE A 134 -22.76 -18.07 -6.24
CA ILE A 134 -23.56 -18.75 -5.21
C ILE A 134 -25.06 -18.40 -5.23
N GLY A 135 -25.55 -17.76 -6.31
CA GLY A 135 -26.96 -17.39 -6.47
C GLY A 135 -27.39 -16.14 -5.69
N GLN A 136 -26.46 -15.36 -5.16
CA GLN A 136 -26.71 -14.16 -4.38
C GLN A 136 -26.32 -12.86 -5.14
N GLY A 137 -26.61 -12.81 -6.44
CA GLY A 137 -26.19 -11.71 -7.32
C GLY A 137 -26.77 -10.33 -6.98
N ASN A 138 -27.76 -10.26 -6.09
CA ASN A 138 -28.30 -9.02 -5.55
C ASN A 138 -27.45 -8.42 -4.42
N ARG A 139 -26.48 -9.14 -3.88
CA ARG A 139 -25.55 -8.64 -2.85
C ARG A 139 -24.43 -7.82 -3.51
N THR A 140 -24.71 -6.57 -3.81
CA THR A 140 -23.82 -5.66 -4.54
C THR A 140 -23.32 -4.50 -3.68
N ARG A 141 -23.79 -4.39 -2.43
CA ARG A 141 -23.38 -3.31 -1.52
C ARG A 141 -22.09 -3.67 -0.81
N PHE A 142 -21.25 -2.66 -0.62
CA PHE A 142 -20.05 -2.74 0.20
C PHE A 142 -20.14 -1.80 1.38
N VAL A 143 -19.55 -2.21 2.48
CA VAL A 143 -19.47 -1.39 3.68
C VAL A 143 -17.99 -1.19 4.04
N GLY A 144 -17.56 0.05 4.00
CA GLY A 144 -16.24 0.47 4.48
C GLY A 144 -16.29 0.95 5.93
N ARG A 145 -15.18 1.42 6.44
CA ARG A 145 -15.08 2.05 7.75
C ARG A 145 -14.46 3.43 7.63
N GLU A 146 -14.99 4.41 8.34
CA GLU A 146 -14.36 5.73 8.47
C GLU A 146 -12.88 5.60 8.87
N ARG A 147 -12.03 6.45 8.32
CA ARG A 147 -10.57 6.46 8.46
C ARG A 147 -9.85 5.26 7.83
N GLY A 148 -10.57 4.28 7.25
CA GLY A 148 -9.95 3.18 6.51
C GLY A 148 -9.28 3.67 5.23
N TYR A 149 -8.07 3.20 4.96
CA TYR A 149 -7.39 3.40 3.68
C TYR A 149 -7.36 2.09 2.89
N HIS A 150 -7.87 2.12 1.66
CA HIS A 150 -7.99 0.94 0.82
C HIS A 150 -7.45 1.14 -0.59
N GLY A 151 -6.58 2.12 -0.77
CA GLY A 151 -5.95 2.40 -2.05
C GLY A 151 -6.52 3.62 -2.77
N VAL A 152 -6.06 3.84 -4.00
CA VAL A 152 -6.34 5.03 -4.81
C VAL A 152 -7.13 4.72 -6.09
N GLY A 153 -7.40 3.44 -6.41
CA GLY A 153 -8.31 3.06 -7.47
C GLY A 153 -9.77 3.41 -7.14
N PHE A 154 -10.64 3.42 -8.13
CA PHE A 154 -12.05 3.80 -7.94
C PHE A 154 -12.77 2.94 -6.89
N GLY A 155 -12.51 1.63 -6.86
CA GLY A 155 -13.05 0.74 -5.82
C GLY A 155 -12.47 1.05 -4.46
N GLY A 156 -11.15 1.06 -4.35
CA GLY A 156 -10.43 1.31 -3.12
C GLY A 156 -10.76 2.65 -2.48
N ILE A 157 -10.80 3.74 -3.26
CA ILE A 157 -11.16 5.07 -2.75
C ILE A 157 -12.63 5.17 -2.36
N SER A 158 -13.50 4.40 -3.03
CA SER A 158 -14.93 4.37 -2.73
C SER A 158 -15.22 3.71 -1.38
N VAL A 159 -14.63 2.54 -1.10
CA VAL A 159 -14.76 1.85 0.19
C VAL A 159 -13.87 2.46 1.27
N GLY A 160 -12.92 3.30 0.90
CA GLY A 160 -12.05 4.03 1.81
C GLY A 160 -12.83 5.07 2.62
N GLY A 161 -12.53 5.17 3.92
CA GLY A 161 -13.21 6.07 4.85
C GLY A 161 -12.48 7.40 5.11
N ILE A 162 -11.37 7.67 4.41
CA ILE A 162 -10.64 8.95 4.52
C ILE A 162 -11.32 9.97 3.59
N SER A 163 -12.29 10.71 4.13
CA SER A 163 -13.09 11.67 3.36
C SER A 163 -12.28 12.68 2.53
N PRO A 164 -11.17 13.27 3.00
CA PRO A 164 -10.36 14.17 2.19
C PRO A 164 -9.82 13.54 0.91
N ASN A 165 -9.55 12.24 0.90
CA ASN A 165 -8.99 11.55 -0.27
C ASN A 165 -9.99 11.40 -1.42
N ARG A 166 -11.29 11.47 -1.14
CA ARG A 166 -12.35 11.28 -2.15
C ARG A 166 -13.18 12.53 -2.43
N LYS A 167 -13.22 13.51 -1.52
CA LYS A 167 -14.08 14.69 -1.59
C LYS A 167 -14.00 15.45 -2.93
N MET A 168 -12.81 15.50 -3.51
CA MET A 168 -12.58 16.24 -4.75
C MET A 168 -13.04 15.51 -6.02
N PHE A 169 -13.37 14.22 -5.95
CA PHE A 169 -13.68 13.40 -7.13
C PHE A 169 -15.17 13.22 -7.37
N GLY A 170 -16.02 13.81 -6.52
CA GLY A 170 -17.47 13.72 -6.65
C GLY A 170 -18.02 12.32 -6.35
N ASN A 171 -18.98 11.86 -7.16
CA ASN A 171 -19.60 10.55 -6.99
C ASN A 171 -18.64 9.43 -7.41
N MET A 172 -18.43 8.50 -6.50
CA MET A 172 -17.64 7.31 -6.69
C MET A 172 -18.56 6.11 -7.03
N LEU A 173 -18.11 4.87 -6.80
CA LEU A 173 -18.96 3.70 -6.98
C LEU A 173 -20.20 3.77 -6.09
N THR A 174 -21.35 3.40 -6.63
CA THR A 174 -22.64 3.39 -5.92
C THR A 174 -22.73 2.16 -5.00
N GLY A 175 -23.65 2.20 -4.02
CA GLY A 175 -23.88 1.09 -3.11
C GLY A 175 -22.80 0.89 -2.07
N ILE A 176 -22.10 1.95 -1.70
CA ILE A 176 -21.06 1.94 -0.67
C ILE A 176 -21.48 2.82 0.49
N GLU A 177 -21.38 2.27 1.68
CA GLU A 177 -21.64 2.92 2.96
C GLU A 177 -20.40 2.84 3.86
N HIS A 178 -20.39 3.64 4.92
CA HIS A 178 -19.27 3.66 5.85
C HIS A 178 -19.77 3.62 7.28
N LEU A 179 -19.32 2.62 8.03
CA LEU A 179 -19.51 2.57 9.47
C LEU A 179 -18.59 3.59 10.16
N LYS A 180 -19.04 4.10 11.27
CA LYS A 180 -18.24 4.97 12.14
C LYS A 180 -16.98 4.26 12.64
N HIS A 181 -15.91 5.02 12.82
CA HIS A 181 -14.70 4.49 13.43
C HIS A 181 -14.87 4.28 14.94
N THR A 182 -14.11 3.34 15.50
CA THR A 182 -14.22 2.95 16.92
C THR A 182 -13.35 3.78 17.87
N HIS A 183 -12.50 4.69 17.35
CA HIS A 183 -11.64 5.51 18.20
C HIS A 183 -12.42 6.68 18.81
N ASN A 184 -12.42 6.74 20.13
CA ASN A 184 -13.01 7.84 20.90
C ASN A 184 -12.13 8.16 22.11
N ILE A 185 -11.61 9.39 22.17
CA ILE A 185 -10.66 9.80 23.21
C ILE A 185 -11.33 9.87 24.59
N GLU A 186 -12.60 10.21 24.68
CA GLU A 186 -13.31 10.32 25.96
C GLU A 186 -13.62 8.96 26.57
N HIS A 187 -13.95 7.97 25.73
CA HIS A 187 -14.51 6.70 26.18
C HIS A 187 -13.56 5.50 26.06
N ASN A 188 -12.63 5.51 25.12
CA ASN A 188 -11.77 4.36 24.89
C ASN A 188 -10.29 4.69 24.61
N ALA A 189 -9.83 5.89 24.97
CA ALA A 189 -8.41 6.26 24.82
C ALA A 189 -7.54 5.37 25.71
N CYS A 190 -6.51 4.78 25.11
CA CYS A 190 -5.51 3.97 25.82
C CYS A 190 -6.06 2.80 26.65
N VAL A 191 -7.26 2.32 26.36
CA VAL A 191 -7.84 1.14 27.01
C VAL A 191 -7.13 -0.11 26.52
N LYS A 192 -6.68 -0.95 27.46
CA LYS A 192 -6.09 -2.25 27.15
C LYS A 192 -7.20 -3.29 26.93
N GLY A 193 -7.13 -4.00 25.82
CA GLY A 193 -8.11 -5.03 25.44
C GLY A 193 -9.34 -4.43 24.74
N GLN A 194 -10.48 -5.09 24.86
CA GLN A 194 -11.74 -4.62 24.28
C GLN A 194 -12.40 -3.62 25.23
N PRO A 195 -12.65 -2.37 24.81
CA PRO A 195 -13.39 -1.42 25.62
C PRO A 195 -14.87 -1.81 25.70
N GLU A 196 -15.51 -1.50 26.81
CA GLU A 196 -16.97 -1.68 26.98
C GLU A 196 -17.77 -0.72 26.09
N TRP A 197 -17.19 0.46 25.84
CA TRP A 197 -17.81 1.47 24.98
C TRP A 197 -17.67 1.11 23.51
N GLY A 198 -18.72 1.28 22.76
CA GLY A 198 -18.68 1.21 21.30
C GLY A 198 -19.54 0.11 20.68
N ALA A 199 -20.17 -0.78 21.50
CA ALA A 199 -21.05 -1.82 20.99
C ALA A 199 -22.20 -1.26 20.13
N HIS A 200 -22.78 -0.13 20.55
CA HIS A 200 -23.84 0.59 19.82
C HIS A 200 -23.43 1.09 18.43
N LEU A 201 -22.14 1.18 18.12
CA LEU A 201 -21.67 1.53 16.78
C LEU A 201 -21.92 0.43 15.73
N ALA A 202 -22.32 -0.76 16.19
CA ALA A 202 -22.73 -1.84 15.30
C ALA A 202 -24.22 -1.77 14.92
N ASP A 203 -24.98 -0.86 15.54
CA ASP A 203 -26.41 -0.66 15.30
C ASP A 203 -26.67 0.45 14.24
N ASP A 204 -25.62 1.06 13.69
CA ASP A 204 -25.61 2.15 12.68
C ASP A 204 -25.85 1.62 11.23
#